data_a6d25faa83744493ea5baf1c0cd26564
#
_entry.id   a6d25faa83744493ea5baf1c0cd26564
#
_cell.length_a   1.000
_cell.length_b   1.000
_cell.length_c   1.000
_cell.angle_alpha   90.00
_cell.angle_beta   90.00
_cell.angle_gamma   90.00
#
_symmetry.space_group_name_H-M   'P 1'
#
loop_
_entity.id
_entity.type
_entity.pdbx_description
1 polymer ?
#
loop_
_entity_poly.entity_id
_entity_poly.type
_entity_poly.pdbx_seq_one_letter_code
_entity_poly.pdbx_strand_id
1 'polypeptide(L)'
;ELKQDSIYMYCDSAIIEDNLFVTAMGNVIIQQGDTTSAFADSLKYRGDTKQAALFGNVSLVNGSQKLFTNQLKNDEVYFRDSVVVVDPQFNLRSDTLKFNTKSRTVFFLGPTLIKTDTSRIYCEAGYYNTQTEEAEFRKNAQYQRGTQEAVADTMYYNGKKKEYVLSGNARFTDENQNEKADRIRYEQNKDKYYLTG
;
A
#
# COMPACT_ATOMS: atom_id res chain seq x y z
N GLU A 1 26.77 -4.46 -16.44
CA GLU A 1 26.00 -3.19 -16.42
C GLU A 1 25.22 -3.04 -17.73
N LEU A 2 23.95 -2.72 -17.62
CA LEU A 2 23.09 -2.35 -18.73
C LEU A 2 22.57 -0.93 -18.49
N LYS A 3 22.51 -0.13 -19.53
CA LYS A 3 22.07 1.27 -19.45
C LYS A 3 21.07 1.57 -20.54
N GLN A 4 19.93 2.15 -20.17
CA GLN A 4 18.95 2.70 -21.09
C GLN A 4 18.45 4.04 -20.56
N ASP A 5 18.68 5.13 -21.30
CA ASP A 5 18.37 6.49 -20.89
C ASP A 5 18.98 6.84 -19.51
N SER A 6 18.13 7.15 -18.52
CA SER A 6 18.52 7.42 -17.13
C SER A 6 18.43 6.20 -16.19
N ILE A 7 18.20 5.02 -16.75
CA ILE A 7 18.08 3.76 -15.98
C ILE A 7 19.39 2.98 -16.12
N TYR A 8 19.95 2.59 -15.00
CA TYR A 8 21.11 1.71 -14.89
C TYR A 8 20.67 0.41 -14.24
N MET A 9 21.15 -0.71 -14.78
CA MET A 9 20.94 -2.03 -14.18
C MET A 9 22.28 -2.73 -13.98
N TYR A 10 22.47 -3.28 -12.78
CA TYR A 10 23.59 -4.10 -12.38
C TYR A 10 23.06 -5.48 -11.97
N CYS A 11 23.78 -6.53 -12.28
CA CYS A 11 23.48 -7.91 -11.89
C CYS A 11 24.73 -8.77 -12.04
N ASP A 12 24.72 -9.96 -11.44
CA ASP A 12 25.84 -10.91 -11.57
C ASP A 12 25.87 -11.53 -12.98
N SER A 13 24.68 -11.86 -13.51
CA SER A 13 24.53 -12.41 -14.87
C SER A 13 23.26 -11.94 -15.54
N ALA A 14 23.27 -11.83 -16.87
CA ALA A 14 22.10 -11.52 -17.66
C ALA A 14 22.08 -12.28 -18.98
N ILE A 15 20.89 -12.71 -19.37
CA ILE A 15 20.60 -13.28 -20.69
C ILE A 15 19.73 -12.28 -21.42
N ILE A 16 20.12 -11.94 -22.66
CA ILE A 16 19.36 -11.06 -23.54
C ILE A 16 18.98 -11.86 -24.78
N GLU A 17 17.69 -11.97 -25.05
CA GLU A 17 17.14 -12.71 -26.19
C GLU A 17 16.44 -11.71 -27.12
N ASP A 18 16.72 -11.82 -28.41
CA ASP A 18 16.12 -11.02 -29.50
C ASP A 18 16.19 -9.49 -29.28
N ASN A 19 17.11 -8.99 -28.45
CA ASN A 19 17.17 -7.59 -27.99
C ASN A 19 15.86 -7.06 -27.35
N LEU A 20 14.95 -7.96 -26.99
CA LEU A 20 13.62 -7.63 -26.45
C LEU A 20 13.40 -8.20 -25.04
N PHE A 21 14.04 -9.32 -24.71
CA PHE A 21 13.85 -9.98 -23.42
C PHE A 21 15.16 -9.95 -22.63
N VAL A 22 15.06 -9.55 -21.37
CA VAL A 22 16.19 -9.59 -20.44
C VAL A 22 15.82 -10.44 -19.25
N THR A 23 16.63 -11.43 -18.94
CA THR A 23 16.60 -12.17 -17.67
C THR A 23 17.90 -11.86 -16.93
N ALA A 24 17.82 -11.12 -15.83
CA ALA A 24 18.95 -10.83 -14.97
C ALA A 24 18.86 -11.65 -13.68
N MET A 25 19.98 -12.13 -13.19
CA MET A 25 20.09 -13.01 -12.04
C MET A 25 21.26 -12.60 -11.15
N GLY A 26 21.06 -12.71 -9.84
CA GLY A 26 22.00 -12.41 -8.78
C GLY A 26 22.20 -10.92 -8.58
N ASN A 27 21.95 -10.44 -7.36
CA ASN A 27 22.21 -9.08 -6.92
C ASN A 27 21.72 -8.00 -7.90
N VAL A 28 20.48 -8.15 -8.40
CA VAL A 28 19.92 -7.20 -9.36
C VAL A 28 19.69 -5.86 -8.68
N ILE A 29 20.29 -4.81 -9.24
CA ILE A 29 20.11 -3.43 -8.82
C ILE A 29 19.65 -2.62 -10.02
N ILE A 30 18.54 -1.93 -9.89
CA ILE A 30 18.04 -0.97 -10.89
C ILE A 30 18.09 0.41 -10.25
N GLN A 31 18.66 1.37 -10.95
CA GLN A 31 18.80 2.75 -10.49
C GLN A 31 18.21 3.70 -11.52
N GLN A 32 17.36 4.62 -11.05
CA GLN A 32 16.81 5.69 -11.87
C GLN A 32 17.02 7.04 -11.17
N GLY A 33 17.91 7.84 -11.72
CA GLY A 33 18.36 9.06 -11.07
C GLY A 33 19.04 8.79 -9.73
N ASP A 34 19.07 9.80 -8.85
CA ASP A 34 19.80 9.74 -7.58
C ASP A 34 18.95 9.25 -6.41
N THR A 35 17.64 9.13 -6.58
CA THR A 35 16.71 8.89 -5.47
C THR A 35 15.95 7.58 -5.54
N THR A 36 15.86 6.96 -6.73
CA THR A 36 15.06 5.75 -6.92
C THR A 36 15.95 4.55 -7.22
N SER A 37 15.83 3.52 -6.40
CA SER A 37 16.54 2.26 -6.58
C SER A 37 15.63 1.07 -6.32
N ALA A 38 15.83 0.00 -7.08
CA ALA A 38 15.19 -1.28 -6.86
C ALA A 38 16.26 -2.37 -6.73
N PHE A 39 16.04 -3.30 -5.81
CA PHE A 39 16.91 -4.45 -5.55
C PHE A 39 16.09 -5.72 -5.63
N ALA A 40 16.66 -6.80 -6.16
CA ALA A 40 16.02 -8.10 -6.24
C ALA A 40 17.05 -9.22 -6.44
N ASP A 41 16.65 -10.48 -6.24
CA ASP A 41 17.48 -11.63 -6.59
C ASP A 41 17.46 -11.88 -8.10
N SER A 42 16.35 -11.58 -8.78
CA SER A 42 16.24 -11.70 -10.24
C SER A 42 15.22 -10.75 -10.85
N LEU A 43 15.39 -10.48 -12.15
CA LEU A 43 14.49 -9.66 -12.99
C LEU A 43 14.17 -10.38 -14.27
N LYS A 44 12.92 -10.25 -14.72
CA LYS A 44 12.54 -10.55 -16.11
C LYS A 44 11.93 -9.29 -16.73
N TYR A 45 12.47 -8.85 -17.85
CA TYR A 45 11.99 -7.71 -18.62
C TYR A 45 11.55 -8.14 -20.02
N ARG A 46 10.43 -7.60 -20.46
CA ARG A 46 9.89 -7.77 -21.80
C ARG A 46 9.83 -6.41 -22.50
N GLY A 47 10.67 -6.19 -23.48
CA GLY A 47 10.76 -4.93 -24.20
C GLY A 47 9.57 -4.68 -25.13
N ASP A 48 8.92 -5.76 -25.66
CA ASP A 48 7.72 -5.67 -26.50
C ASP A 48 6.53 -5.04 -25.76
N THR A 49 6.35 -5.37 -24.51
CA THR A 49 5.27 -4.86 -23.65
C THR A 49 5.75 -3.83 -22.64
N LYS A 50 7.05 -3.54 -22.60
CA LYS A 50 7.72 -2.68 -21.59
C LYS A 50 7.41 -3.13 -20.16
N GLN A 51 7.38 -4.44 -19.95
CA GLN A 51 7.02 -5.05 -18.69
C GLN A 51 8.25 -5.58 -17.95
N ALA A 52 8.33 -5.26 -16.64
CA ALA A 52 9.34 -5.80 -15.75
C ALA A 52 8.70 -6.60 -14.62
N ALA A 53 9.35 -7.68 -14.21
CA ALA A 53 9.02 -8.44 -13.01
C ALA A 53 10.29 -8.67 -12.18
N LEU A 54 10.25 -8.33 -10.92
CA LEU A 54 11.31 -8.53 -9.94
C LEU A 54 10.91 -9.67 -9.00
N PHE A 55 11.85 -10.52 -8.64
CA PHE A 55 11.61 -11.69 -7.80
C PHE A 55 12.72 -11.85 -6.75
N GLY A 56 12.31 -12.32 -5.56
CA GLY A 56 13.17 -12.61 -4.42
C GLY A 56 13.73 -11.35 -3.78
N ASN A 57 13.55 -11.20 -2.48
CA ASN A 57 14.08 -10.11 -1.66
C ASN A 57 13.92 -8.71 -2.29
N VAL A 58 12.76 -8.45 -2.92
CA VAL A 58 12.53 -7.20 -3.64
C VAL A 58 12.45 -6.03 -2.68
N SER A 59 13.27 -5.02 -2.89
CA SER A 59 13.26 -3.76 -2.14
C SER A 59 13.22 -2.58 -3.11
N LEU A 60 12.28 -1.67 -2.92
CA LEU A 60 12.20 -0.41 -3.62
C LEU A 60 12.48 0.74 -2.67
N VAL A 61 13.34 1.64 -3.07
CA VAL A 61 13.69 2.85 -2.31
C VAL A 61 13.40 4.05 -3.19
N ASN A 62 12.68 5.03 -2.64
CA ASN A 62 12.44 6.32 -3.28
C ASN A 62 12.52 7.41 -2.21
N GLY A 63 13.66 8.07 -2.13
CA GLY A 63 13.96 9.01 -1.05
C GLY A 63 13.87 8.31 0.34
N SER A 64 12.98 8.80 1.20
CA SER A 64 12.75 8.25 2.55
C SER A 64 11.76 7.08 2.59
N GLN A 65 11.07 6.80 1.50
CA GLN A 65 10.11 5.70 1.40
C GLN A 65 10.81 4.41 1.04
N LYS A 66 10.47 3.33 1.73
CA LYS A 66 10.98 1.99 1.46
C LYS A 66 9.83 1.01 1.38
N LEU A 67 9.88 0.12 0.40
CA LEU A 67 8.94 -0.97 0.22
C LEU A 67 9.72 -2.27 0.09
N PHE A 68 9.27 -3.31 0.77
CA PHE A 68 9.83 -4.65 0.71
C PHE A 68 8.73 -5.64 0.29
N THR A 69 9.06 -6.55 -0.61
CA THR A 69 8.16 -7.60 -1.10
C THR A 69 8.97 -8.73 -1.70
N ASN A 70 8.38 -9.90 -1.91
CA ASN A 70 9.05 -10.99 -2.63
C ASN A 70 8.79 -10.97 -4.14
N GLN A 71 7.81 -10.21 -4.60
CA GLN A 71 7.51 -10.10 -6.02
C GLN A 71 6.94 -8.74 -6.40
N LEU A 72 7.38 -8.19 -7.52
CA LEU A 72 6.84 -6.99 -8.16
C LEU A 72 6.58 -7.29 -9.64
N LYS A 73 5.40 -6.96 -10.14
CA LYS A 73 5.04 -7.13 -11.54
C LYS A 73 4.13 -5.98 -12.01
N ASN A 74 4.58 -5.30 -13.05
CA ASN A 74 3.93 -4.37 -14.01
C ASN A 74 2.88 -3.34 -13.59
N ASP A 75 2.38 -2.52 -14.55
CA ASP A 75 1.54 -1.30 -14.48
C ASP A 75 0.43 -1.26 -13.41
N GLU A 76 -0.09 -2.40 -13.07
CA GLU A 76 -0.66 -2.72 -11.80
C GLU A 76 0.42 -3.42 -10.99
N VAL A 77 1.09 -2.68 -10.15
CA VAL A 77 2.19 -3.22 -9.36
C VAL A 77 1.62 -4.09 -8.26
N TYR A 78 1.84 -5.39 -8.35
CA TYR A 78 1.48 -6.35 -7.31
C TYR A 78 2.66 -6.59 -6.39
N PHE A 79 2.40 -6.46 -5.10
CA PHE A 79 3.33 -6.80 -4.03
C PHE A 79 2.73 -7.97 -3.27
N ARG A 80 3.48 -9.06 -3.11
CA ARG A 80 3.01 -10.30 -2.49
C ARG A 80 4.01 -10.83 -1.48
N ASP A 81 3.51 -11.66 -0.59
CA ASP A 81 4.30 -12.40 0.39
C ASP A 81 5.05 -11.50 1.38
N SER A 82 4.31 -11.03 2.40
CA SER A 82 4.85 -10.21 3.49
C SER A 82 5.31 -8.81 3.05
N VAL A 83 4.39 -8.04 2.49
CA VAL A 83 4.66 -6.66 2.08
C VAL A 83 4.85 -5.74 3.29
N VAL A 84 5.93 -4.99 3.31
CA VAL A 84 6.20 -3.95 4.30
C VAL A 84 6.47 -2.63 3.59
N VAL A 85 5.70 -1.61 3.93
CA VAL A 85 5.95 -0.23 3.49
C VAL A 85 6.39 0.59 4.69
N VAL A 86 7.50 1.27 4.55
CA VAL A 86 8.01 2.22 5.56
C VAL A 86 7.96 3.62 4.96
N ASP A 87 7.20 4.49 5.57
CA ASP A 87 7.04 5.89 5.22
C ASP A 87 7.27 6.72 6.49
N PRO A 88 7.78 7.96 6.41
CA PRO A 88 7.94 8.82 7.60
C PRO A 88 6.67 9.04 8.42
N GLN A 89 5.49 8.93 7.81
CA GLN A 89 4.20 9.19 8.47
C GLN A 89 3.47 7.90 8.89
N PHE A 90 3.80 6.75 8.28
CA PHE A 90 3.16 5.48 8.59
C PHE A 90 4.03 4.27 8.27
N ASN A 91 3.72 3.16 8.91
CA ASN A 91 4.21 1.84 8.57
C ASN A 91 3.03 0.95 8.18
N LEU A 92 3.13 0.24 7.07
CA LEU A 92 2.11 -0.68 6.61
C LEU A 92 2.68 -2.08 6.48
N ARG A 93 1.93 -3.07 6.94
CA ARG A 93 2.18 -4.50 6.70
C ARG A 93 0.95 -5.12 6.07
N SER A 94 1.15 -5.86 5.01
CA SER A 94 0.07 -6.53 4.28
C SER A 94 0.55 -7.88 3.74
N ASP A 95 -0.38 -8.79 3.54
CA ASP A 95 -0.10 -10.00 2.79
C ASP A 95 0.09 -9.69 1.30
N THR A 96 -0.86 -8.99 0.72
CA THR A 96 -0.85 -8.65 -0.71
C THR A 96 -1.39 -7.24 -0.93
N LEU A 97 -0.63 -6.44 -1.67
CA LEU A 97 -1.05 -5.12 -2.14
C LEU A 97 -1.05 -5.08 -3.68
N LYS A 98 -1.90 -4.22 -4.22
CA LYS A 98 -1.87 -3.82 -5.62
C LYS A 98 -1.85 -2.30 -5.68
N PHE A 99 -0.94 -1.73 -6.43
CA PHE A 99 -0.90 -0.30 -6.70
C PHE A 99 -1.22 -0.01 -8.16
N ASN A 100 -2.21 0.81 -8.40
CA ASN A 100 -2.51 1.33 -9.72
C ASN A 100 -1.85 2.69 -9.89
N THR A 101 -0.85 2.78 -10.74
CA THR A 101 -0.04 3.98 -10.92
C THR A 101 -0.82 5.12 -11.59
N LYS A 102 -1.82 4.81 -12.42
CA LYS A 102 -2.65 5.80 -13.12
C LYS A 102 -3.67 6.44 -12.18
N SER A 103 -4.42 5.63 -11.44
CA SER A 103 -5.40 6.12 -10.47
C SER A 103 -4.80 6.53 -9.13
N ARG A 104 -3.50 6.31 -8.92
CA ARG A 104 -2.80 6.56 -7.64
C ARG A 104 -3.46 5.84 -6.45
N THR A 105 -3.97 4.64 -6.68
CA THR A 105 -4.72 3.87 -5.70
C THR A 105 -3.96 2.63 -5.27
N VAL A 106 -3.79 2.48 -3.97
CA VAL A 106 -3.33 1.25 -3.33
C VAL A 106 -4.56 0.41 -2.97
N PHE A 107 -4.59 -0.84 -3.38
CA PHE A 107 -5.61 -1.82 -3.01
C PHE A 107 -5.03 -2.80 -2.01
N PHE A 108 -5.74 -3.01 -0.91
CA PHE A 108 -5.46 -4.02 0.10
C PHE A 108 -6.19 -5.30 -0.31
N LEU A 109 -5.45 -6.33 -0.68
CA LEU A 109 -6.01 -7.59 -1.20
C LEU A 109 -5.97 -8.74 -0.18
N GLY A 110 -5.51 -8.45 1.03
CA GLY A 110 -5.42 -9.38 2.15
C GLY A 110 -5.29 -8.64 3.47
N PRO A 111 -5.09 -9.36 4.58
CA PRO A 111 -4.91 -8.78 5.91
C PRO A 111 -3.86 -7.67 5.88
N THR A 112 -4.26 -6.48 6.29
CA THR A 112 -3.43 -5.27 6.24
C THR A 112 -3.50 -4.53 7.57
N LEU A 113 -2.34 -4.17 8.10
CA LEU A 113 -2.17 -3.37 9.29
C LEU A 113 -1.40 -2.09 8.95
N ILE A 114 -2.02 -0.95 9.18
CA ILE A 114 -1.42 0.38 9.02
C ILE A 114 -1.22 0.97 10.41
N LYS A 115 -0.01 1.47 10.70
CA LYS A 115 0.34 2.13 11.96
C LYS A 115 0.90 3.51 11.68
N THR A 116 0.36 4.50 12.34
CA THR A 116 0.94 5.84 12.48
C THR A 116 1.50 5.99 13.90
N ASP A 117 2.04 7.15 14.24
CA ASP A 117 2.51 7.44 15.60
C ASP A 117 1.40 7.30 16.65
N THR A 118 0.15 7.62 16.28
CA THR A 118 -0.96 7.71 17.21
C THR A 118 -2.08 6.71 16.96
N SER A 119 -2.12 6.04 15.81
CA SER A 119 -3.24 5.20 15.43
C SER A 119 -2.86 3.88 14.75
N ARG A 120 -3.79 2.94 14.75
CA ARG A 120 -3.71 1.67 14.05
C ARG A 120 -5.00 1.44 13.29
N ILE A 121 -4.86 0.92 12.07
CA ILE A 121 -5.99 0.52 11.22
C ILE A 121 -5.73 -0.92 10.77
N TYR A 122 -6.72 -1.77 10.89
CA TYR A 122 -6.72 -3.12 10.36
C TYR A 122 -7.87 -3.31 9.38
N CYS A 123 -7.65 -4.05 8.32
CA CYS A 123 -8.69 -4.54 7.40
C CYS A 123 -8.21 -5.80 6.67
N GLU A 124 -9.13 -6.52 6.03
CA GLU A 124 -8.80 -7.67 5.19
C GLU A 124 -8.93 -7.36 3.70
N ALA A 125 -9.55 -6.24 3.35
CA ALA A 125 -9.63 -5.72 2.00
C ALA A 125 -9.90 -4.21 2.02
N GLY A 126 -9.62 -3.52 0.92
CA GLY A 126 -9.91 -2.09 0.84
C GLY A 126 -9.07 -1.36 -0.20
N TYR A 127 -9.09 -0.05 -0.12
CA TYR A 127 -8.21 0.79 -0.93
C TYR A 127 -7.88 2.11 -0.22
N TYR A 128 -6.81 2.73 -0.67
CA TYR A 128 -6.45 4.12 -0.37
C TYR A 128 -6.01 4.83 -1.64
N ASN A 129 -6.63 5.94 -1.96
CA ASN A 129 -6.22 6.80 -3.06
C ASN A 129 -5.34 7.93 -2.54
N THR A 130 -4.07 7.96 -2.97
CA THR A 130 -3.08 8.92 -2.47
C THR A 130 -3.29 10.34 -2.98
N GLN A 131 -4.10 10.54 -4.02
CA GLN A 131 -4.38 11.84 -4.61
C GLN A 131 -5.65 12.48 -4.05
N THR A 132 -6.71 11.67 -3.88
CA THR A 132 -7.98 12.14 -3.31
C THR A 132 -8.00 12.10 -1.79
N GLU A 133 -7.07 11.35 -1.17
CA GLU A 133 -7.01 11.05 0.26
C GLU A 133 -8.26 10.31 0.76
N GLU A 134 -8.87 9.51 -0.13
CA GLU A 134 -10.02 8.68 0.21
C GLU A 134 -9.58 7.24 0.44
N ALA A 135 -10.11 6.63 1.48
CA ALA A 135 -9.88 5.24 1.81
C ALA A 135 -11.19 4.51 2.11
N GLU A 136 -11.19 3.23 1.83
CA GLU A 136 -12.22 2.30 2.27
C GLU A 136 -11.55 1.05 2.81
N PHE A 137 -11.86 0.71 4.04
CA PHE A 137 -11.39 -0.49 4.73
C PHE A 137 -12.57 -1.43 4.89
N ARG A 138 -12.45 -2.65 4.41
CA ARG A 138 -13.53 -3.64 4.35
C ARG A 138 -13.13 -4.93 5.03
N LYS A 139 -14.12 -5.71 5.42
CA LYS A 139 -13.99 -7.00 6.09
C LYS A 139 -13.23 -6.84 7.40
N ASN A 140 -14.00 -6.79 8.48
CA ASN A 140 -13.45 -6.66 9.83
C ASN A 140 -12.57 -5.40 9.99
N ALA A 141 -13.08 -4.26 9.52
CA ALA A 141 -12.36 -3.00 9.62
C ALA A 141 -12.29 -2.54 11.08
N GLN A 142 -11.08 -2.23 11.55
CA GLN A 142 -10.80 -1.82 12.93
C GLN A 142 -9.91 -0.57 12.93
N TYR A 143 -10.23 0.36 13.81
CA TYR A 143 -9.44 1.56 14.07
C TYR A 143 -9.21 1.70 15.56
N GLN A 144 -7.99 2.08 15.94
CA GLN A 144 -7.62 2.38 17.32
C GLN A 144 -6.75 3.62 17.37
N ARG A 145 -7.08 4.53 18.30
CA ARG A 145 -6.28 5.72 18.62
C ARG A 145 -6.41 6.07 20.08
N GLY A 146 -5.37 5.83 20.88
CA GLY A 146 -5.46 5.98 22.33
C GLY A 146 -6.56 5.08 22.90
N THR A 147 -7.54 5.69 23.56
CA THR A 147 -8.73 5.04 24.12
C THR A 147 -9.88 4.85 23.11
N GLN A 148 -9.77 5.49 21.96
CA GLN A 148 -10.78 5.40 20.89
C GLN A 148 -10.61 4.11 20.10
N GLU A 149 -11.70 3.37 19.98
CA GLU A 149 -11.79 2.16 19.17
C GLU A 149 -13.02 2.22 18.26
N ALA A 150 -12.86 1.84 17.01
CA ALA A 150 -13.96 1.68 16.08
C ALA A 150 -13.85 0.33 15.36
N VAL A 151 -15.00 -0.33 15.18
CA VAL A 151 -15.13 -1.59 14.45
C VAL A 151 -16.35 -1.51 13.56
N ALA A 152 -16.23 -1.98 12.32
CA ALA A 152 -17.34 -2.08 11.38
C ALA A 152 -17.04 -3.11 10.28
N ASP A 153 -18.07 -3.50 9.53
CA ASP A 153 -17.87 -4.31 8.33
C ASP A 153 -17.11 -3.51 7.26
N THR A 154 -17.39 -2.19 7.19
CA THR A 154 -16.73 -1.23 6.28
C THR A 154 -16.52 0.09 6.99
N MET A 155 -15.32 0.66 6.82
CA MET A 155 -14.98 2.03 7.22
C MET A 155 -14.57 2.81 5.97
N TYR A 156 -15.21 3.94 5.75
CA TYR A 156 -14.81 4.93 4.75
C TYR A 156 -14.16 6.13 5.41
N TYR A 157 -13.10 6.64 4.81
CA TYR A 157 -12.39 7.84 5.26
C TYR A 157 -12.22 8.82 4.11
N ASN A 158 -12.52 10.09 4.36
CA ASN A 158 -12.23 11.19 3.45
C ASN A 158 -11.28 12.17 4.16
N GLY A 159 -10.01 12.16 3.74
CA GLY A 159 -8.96 12.96 4.39
C GLY A 159 -9.15 14.46 4.22
N LYS A 160 -9.67 14.91 3.08
CA LYS A 160 -9.93 16.33 2.80
C LYS A 160 -11.06 16.88 3.67
N LYS A 161 -12.11 16.09 3.89
CA LYS A 161 -13.25 16.45 4.75
C LYS A 161 -13.01 16.12 6.22
N LYS A 162 -12.02 15.28 6.52
CA LYS A 162 -11.79 14.67 7.83
C LYS A 162 -13.06 13.99 8.37
N GLU A 163 -13.68 13.20 7.48
CA GLU A 163 -14.91 12.48 7.75
C GLU A 163 -14.64 10.97 7.74
N TYR A 164 -15.21 10.30 8.73
CA TYR A 164 -15.22 8.85 8.84
C TYR A 164 -16.66 8.36 8.78
N VAL A 165 -16.89 7.27 8.04
CA VAL A 165 -18.19 6.59 7.99
C VAL A 165 -17.98 5.11 8.28
N LEU A 166 -18.55 4.62 9.36
CA LEU A 166 -18.61 3.22 9.74
C LEU A 166 -19.94 2.66 9.25
N SER A 167 -19.97 1.50 8.65
CA SER A 167 -21.18 0.88 8.12
C SER A 167 -21.15 -0.64 8.35
N GLY A 168 -22.28 -1.18 8.76
CA GLY A 168 -22.48 -2.59 9.11
C GLY A 168 -21.83 -2.94 10.45
N ASN A 169 -22.66 -3.36 11.42
CA ASN A 169 -22.24 -3.70 12.77
C ASN A 169 -21.32 -2.64 13.41
N ALA A 170 -21.59 -1.37 13.12
CA ALA A 170 -20.73 -0.27 13.50
C ALA A 170 -20.74 -0.07 15.03
N ARG A 171 -19.54 0.00 15.60
CA ARG A 171 -19.30 0.31 17.02
C ARG A 171 -18.21 1.34 17.12
N PHE A 172 -18.41 2.31 18.00
CA PHE A 172 -17.41 3.28 18.39
C PHE A 172 -17.36 3.33 19.90
N THR A 173 -16.19 3.24 20.47
CA THR A 173 -15.95 3.31 21.93
C THR A 173 -14.87 4.33 22.20
N ASP A 174 -15.08 5.16 23.21
CA ASP A 174 -14.13 6.08 23.81
C ASP A 174 -14.31 6.05 25.33
N GLU A 175 -13.49 6.76 26.10
CA GLU A 175 -13.56 6.80 27.56
C GLU A 175 -14.97 7.03 28.13
N ASN A 176 -15.77 7.88 27.44
CA ASN A 176 -17.10 8.31 27.92
C ASN A 176 -18.25 7.91 26.98
N GLN A 177 -17.98 7.20 25.91
CA GLN A 177 -18.97 6.89 24.88
C GLN A 177 -18.85 5.45 24.40
N ASN A 178 -19.99 4.80 24.17
CA ASN A 178 -20.06 3.48 23.56
C ASN A 178 -21.29 3.44 22.65
N GLU A 179 -21.06 3.73 21.38
CA GLU A 179 -22.08 3.86 20.36
C GLU A 179 -22.17 2.60 19.49
N LYS A 180 -23.41 2.18 19.19
CA LYS A 180 -23.70 1.07 18.26
C LYS A 180 -24.81 1.53 17.33
N ALA A 181 -24.63 1.29 16.05
CA ALA A 181 -25.62 1.59 15.01
C ALA A 181 -25.33 0.79 13.74
N ASP A 182 -26.27 0.77 12.79
CA ASP A 182 -25.99 0.24 11.47
C ASP A 182 -24.98 1.12 10.73
N ARG A 183 -25.03 2.43 11.02
CA ARG A 183 -24.10 3.40 10.45
C ARG A 183 -23.76 4.50 11.45
N ILE A 184 -22.47 4.81 11.57
CA ILE A 184 -21.94 5.92 12.36
C ILE A 184 -21.12 6.81 11.41
N ARG A 185 -21.47 8.10 11.34
CA ARG A 185 -20.68 9.12 10.65
C ARG A 185 -20.07 10.07 11.67
N TYR A 186 -18.76 10.23 11.60
CA TYR A 186 -18.00 11.14 12.45
C TYR A 186 -17.35 12.23 11.62
N GLU A 187 -17.67 13.49 11.92
CA GLU A 187 -17.05 14.68 11.34
C GLU A 187 -16.02 15.24 12.34
N GLN A 188 -14.75 14.92 12.14
CA GLN A 188 -13.67 15.27 13.05
C GLN A 188 -13.52 16.79 13.26
N ASN A 189 -13.73 17.60 12.21
CA ASN A 189 -13.62 19.06 12.32
C ASN A 189 -14.70 19.70 13.20
N LYS A 190 -15.82 19.03 13.40
CA LYS A 190 -16.95 19.51 14.20
C LYS A 190 -17.12 18.76 15.50
N ASP A 191 -16.34 17.70 15.69
CA ASP A 191 -16.48 16.74 16.78
C ASP A 191 -17.94 16.24 16.95
N LYS A 192 -18.56 15.83 15.81
CA LYS A 192 -19.94 15.43 15.78
C LYS A 192 -20.12 14.02 15.22
N TYR A 193 -20.96 13.27 15.90
CA TYR A 193 -21.39 11.92 15.53
C TYR A 193 -22.84 11.96 15.05
N TYR A 194 -23.13 11.20 14.00
CA TYR A 194 -24.48 10.99 13.47
C TYR A 194 -24.69 9.48 13.38
N LEU A 195 -25.70 8.98 14.09
CA LEU A 195 -26.04 7.57 14.12
C LEU A 195 -27.32 7.34 13.32
N THR A 196 -27.37 6.22 12.59
CA THR A 196 -28.51 5.81 11.78
C THR A 196 -28.66 4.27 11.87
N GLY A 197 -29.89 3.79 12.07
CA GLY A 197 -30.27 2.39 12.17
C GLY A 197 -30.97 2.07 13.46
#